data_3572e6ba19f73033732f5bb6647cb6de
#
_entry.id   3572e6ba19f73033732f5bb6647cb6de
#
_cell.length_a   1.000
_cell.length_b   1.000
_cell.length_c   1.000
_cell.angle_alpha   90.00
_cell.angle_beta   90.00
_cell.angle_gamma   90.00
#
_symmetry.space_group_name_H-M   'P 1'
#
loop_
_entity.id
_entity.type
_entity.pdbx_description
1 polymer ?
#
loop_
_entity_poly.entity_id
_entity_poly.type
_entity_poly.pdbx_seq_one_letter_code
_entity_poly.pdbx_strand_id
1 'polypeptide(L)'
;MNVKFKAHLFIFSLFFCYNLSAQEIVKGDFKNENPQSSYVPSFDMDATDKPVKNVILMIGDGMGLAHICSGMYANQGQLTITNLKTCGFVRTQSANKFTTDSAASGTAYSTGKKTKNGALGMDENNQVIPNLPEKLSGYGYISGIVTTDNLDGATPA
;
A
#
# COMPACT_ATOMS: atom_id res chain seq x y z
N MET A 1 -27.96 -49.84 7.22
CA MET A 1 -27.35 -48.56 7.70
C MET A 1 -28.47 -47.79 8.39
N ASN A 2 -28.36 -47.61 9.69
CA ASN A 2 -29.48 -47.25 10.56
C ASN A 2 -29.96 -45.80 10.30
N VAL A 3 -31.26 -45.62 10.12
CA VAL A 3 -31.93 -44.31 9.91
C VAL A 3 -31.58 -43.30 11.01
N LYS A 4 -31.33 -43.77 12.24
CA LYS A 4 -30.91 -42.94 13.38
C LYS A 4 -29.55 -42.29 13.17
N PHE A 5 -28.62 -42.92 12.46
CA PHE A 5 -27.31 -42.34 12.18
C PHE A 5 -27.38 -41.18 11.17
N LYS A 6 -28.30 -41.28 10.20
CA LYS A 6 -28.53 -40.21 9.23
C LYS A 6 -29.18 -38.96 9.85
N ALA A 7 -30.06 -39.16 10.83
CA ALA A 7 -30.69 -38.03 11.53
C ALA A 7 -29.68 -37.23 12.37
N HIS A 8 -28.75 -37.90 13.06
CA HIS A 8 -27.72 -37.25 13.86
C HIS A 8 -26.71 -36.46 13.00
N LEU A 9 -26.36 -36.99 11.83
CA LEU A 9 -25.48 -36.32 10.92
C LEU A 9 -26.13 -35.07 10.32
N PHE A 10 -27.43 -35.12 10.06
CA PHE A 10 -28.17 -33.96 9.53
C PHE A 10 -28.36 -32.87 10.59
N ILE A 11 -28.61 -33.23 11.82
CA ILE A 11 -28.70 -32.28 12.95
C ILE A 11 -27.35 -31.65 13.24
N PHE A 12 -26.25 -32.41 13.16
CA PHE A 12 -24.90 -31.87 13.34
C PHE A 12 -24.51 -30.89 12.22
N SER A 13 -24.90 -31.19 10.98
CA SER A 13 -24.71 -30.28 9.83
C SER A 13 -25.52 -28.99 9.95
N LEU A 14 -26.76 -29.08 10.45
CA LEU A 14 -27.58 -27.90 10.72
C LEU A 14 -27.01 -27.04 11.87
N PHE A 15 -26.48 -27.67 12.92
CA PHE A 15 -25.83 -26.92 14.03
C PHE A 15 -24.53 -26.24 13.58
N PHE A 16 -23.78 -26.85 12.66
CA PHE A 16 -22.57 -26.24 12.12
C PHE A 16 -22.87 -25.04 11.20
N CYS A 17 -23.99 -25.09 10.46
CA CYS A 17 -24.45 -23.97 9.65
C CYS A 17 -24.95 -22.77 10.49
N TYR A 18 -25.50 -23.02 11.68
CA TYR A 18 -25.96 -21.94 12.56
C TYR A 18 -24.82 -21.17 13.25
N ASN A 19 -23.65 -21.77 13.36
CA ASN A 19 -22.47 -21.09 13.93
C ASN A 19 -21.61 -20.35 12.91
N LEU A 20 -21.98 -20.38 11.64
CA LEU A 20 -21.47 -19.47 10.60
C LEU A 20 -22.33 -18.20 10.56
N SER A 21 -22.70 -17.68 11.72
CA SER A 21 -23.09 -16.28 11.78
C SER A 21 -21.90 -15.49 11.31
N ALA A 22 -22.01 -14.88 10.13
CA ALA A 22 -21.07 -13.85 9.72
C ALA A 22 -20.87 -12.94 10.94
N GLN A 23 -19.63 -12.77 11.36
CA GLN A 23 -19.31 -11.81 12.42
C GLN A 23 -20.09 -10.55 12.06
N GLU A 24 -20.99 -10.17 12.93
CA GLU A 24 -21.66 -8.89 12.81
C GLU A 24 -20.51 -7.88 12.72
N ILE A 25 -20.33 -7.31 11.54
CA ILE A 25 -19.38 -6.20 11.39
C ILE A 25 -19.91 -5.18 12.36
N VAL A 26 -19.21 -5.04 13.50
CA VAL A 26 -19.48 -3.96 14.44
C VAL A 26 -19.45 -2.72 13.58
N LYS A 27 -20.60 -2.15 13.30
CA LYS A 27 -20.73 -0.84 12.69
C LYS A 27 -20.21 0.18 13.69
N GLY A 28 -18.90 0.19 13.88
CA GLY A 28 -18.26 1.31 14.51
C GLY A 28 -18.48 2.49 13.59
N ASP A 29 -19.12 3.50 14.09
CA ASP A 29 -19.30 4.76 13.38
C ASP A 29 -17.95 5.51 13.40
N PHE A 30 -16.98 4.99 12.64
CA PHE A 30 -15.65 5.59 12.48
C PHE A 30 -15.72 6.76 11.50
N LYS A 31 -16.58 7.72 11.80
CA LYS A 31 -16.65 8.96 11.02
C LYS A 31 -15.76 10.01 11.67
N ASN A 32 -14.96 10.65 10.85
CA ASN A 32 -14.24 11.83 11.27
C ASN A 32 -15.25 12.95 11.54
N GLU A 33 -15.29 13.46 12.76
CA GLU A 33 -16.17 14.58 13.14
C GLU A 33 -15.80 15.88 12.42
N ASN A 34 -14.51 16.00 12.04
CA ASN A 34 -13.99 17.12 11.28
C ASN A 34 -13.38 16.61 9.97
N PRO A 35 -14.20 16.25 8.97
CA PRO A 35 -13.72 15.72 7.72
C PRO A 35 -12.83 16.74 7.01
N GLN A 36 -11.70 16.27 6.49
CA GLN A 36 -10.82 17.10 5.67
C GLN A 36 -11.44 17.25 4.29
N SER A 37 -11.51 18.49 3.80
CA SER A 37 -11.88 18.73 2.40
C SER A 37 -10.84 18.11 1.47
N SER A 38 -11.28 17.39 0.45
CA SER A 38 -10.38 16.86 -0.55
C SER A 38 -9.92 17.97 -1.49
N TYR A 39 -8.63 17.94 -1.83
CA TYR A 39 -8.09 18.78 -2.88
C TYR A 39 -8.52 18.24 -4.25
N VAL A 40 -9.03 19.10 -5.09
CA VAL A 40 -9.32 18.79 -6.48
C VAL A 40 -8.25 19.48 -7.34
N PRO A 41 -7.45 18.74 -8.13
CA PRO A 41 -6.44 19.33 -8.99
C PRO A 41 -7.05 20.31 -9.98
N SER A 42 -6.57 21.56 -9.94
CA SER A 42 -7.01 22.66 -10.81
C SER A 42 -6.13 22.85 -12.04
N PHE A 43 -5.06 22.06 -12.18
CA PHE A 43 -4.10 22.12 -13.29
C PHE A 43 -4.34 20.99 -14.27
N ASP A 44 -4.02 21.21 -15.54
CA ASP A 44 -3.96 20.15 -16.53
C ASP A 44 -2.71 19.30 -16.28
N MET A 45 -2.88 17.97 -16.41
CA MET A 45 -1.83 16.99 -16.07
C MET A 45 -0.62 17.03 -17.00
N ASP A 46 -0.77 17.66 -18.15
CA ASP A 46 0.21 17.61 -19.22
C ASP A 46 1.06 18.91 -19.28
N ALA A 47 1.79 19.19 -18.21
CA ALA A 47 2.85 20.20 -18.25
C ALA A 47 4.09 19.65 -19.00
N THR A 48 3.87 19.03 -20.17
CA THR A 48 4.91 18.39 -20.98
C THR A 48 5.99 19.33 -21.46
N ASP A 49 5.67 20.62 -21.54
CA ASP A 49 6.56 21.64 -22.09
C ASP A 49 7.47 22.30 -21.03
N LYS A 50 7.33 21.91 -19.78
CA LYS A 50 8.15 22.49 -18.70
C LYS A 50 9.09 21.46 -18.11
N PRO A 51 10.39 21.81 -17.93
CA PRO A 51 11.32 20.90 -17.29
C PRO A 51 10.89 20.60 -15.84
N VAL A 52 10.97 19.34 -15.46
CA VAL A 52 10.71 18.90 -14.08
C VAL A 52 11.79 19.48 -13.18
N LYS A 53 11.38 20.27 -12.18
CA LYS A 53 12.30 20.88 -11.20
C LYS A 53 12.32 20.12 -9.88
N ASN A 54 11.18 19.61 -9.44
CA ASN A 54 11.04 18.90 -8.17
C ASN A 54 10.22 17.65 -8.38
N VAL A 55 10.55 16.59 -7.64
CA VAL A 55 9.80 15.34 -7.61
C VAL A 55 9.46 15.02 -6.16
N ILE A 56 8.21 14.75 -5.88
CA ILE A 56 7.74 14.30 -4.57
C ILE A 56 7.18 12.90 -4.76
N LEU A 57 7.82 11.92 -4.11
CA LEU A 57 7.33 10.55 -4.05
C LEU A 57 6.63 10.34 -2.71
N MET A 58 5.36 10.01 -2.74
CA MET A 58 4.57 9.71 -1.54
C MET A 58 4.30 8.20 -1.50
N ILE A 59 4.73 7.54 -0.44
CA ILE A 59 4.58 6.09 -0.26
C ILE A 59 3.64 5.83 0.91
N GLY A 60 2.54 5.14 0.65
CA GLY A 60 1.70 4.56 1.68
C GLY A 60 2.15 3.12 1.94
N ASP A 61 2.98 2.91 2.97
CA ASP A 61 3.51 1.59 3.29
C ASP A 61 2.39 0.63 3.72
N GLY A 62 2.33 -0.53 3.08
CA GLY A 62 1.27 -1.51 3.27
C GLY A 62 -0.13 -1.04 2.86
N MET A 63 -0.25 0.14 2.28
CA MET A 63 -1.53 0.74 1.91
C MET A 63 -2.12 0.08 0.66
N GLY A 64 -3.14 -0.75 0.85
CA GLY A 64 -3.94 -1.33 -0.23
C GLY A 64 -5.28 -0.62 -0.42
N LEU A 65 -6.09 -1.10 -1.37
CA LEU A 65 -7.41 -0.55 -1.67
C LEU A 65 -8.35 -0.52 -0.46
N ALA A 66 -8.24 -1.51 0.44
CA ALA A 66 -9.04 -1.55 1.66
C ALA A 66 -8.74 -0.36 2.58
N HIS A 67 -7.49 0.08 2.67
CA HIS A 67 -7.11 1.27 3.45
C HIS A 67 -7.68 2.54 2.82
N ILE A 68 -7.64 2.65 1.49
CA ILE A 68 -8.23 3.79 0.76
C ILE A 68 -9.75 3.83 1.00
N CYS A 69 -10.43 2.69 0.87
CA CYS A 69 -11.87 2.60 1.13
C CYS A 69 -12.21 2.96 2.58
N SER A 70 -11.44 2.48 3.56
CA SER A 70 -11.62 2.81 4.97
C SER A 70 -11.42 4.31 5.24
N GLY A 71 -10.38 4.89 4.63
CA GLY A 71 -10.13 6.33 4.72
C GLY A 71 -11.25 7.17 4.10
N MET A 72 -11.76 6.76 2.95
CA MET A 72 -12.93 7.41 2.33
C MET A 72 -14.16 7.33 3.23
N TYR A 73 -14.44 6.16 3.81
CA TYR A 73 -15.56 5.99 4.71
C TYR A 73 -15.43 6.89 5.94
N ALA A 74 -14.26 6.88 6.60
CA ALA A 74 -13.98 7.69 7.77
C ALA A 74 -14.07 9.19 7.46
N ASN A 75 -13.64 9.63 6.29
CA ASN A 75 -13.66 11.02 5.86
C ASN A 75 -14.91 11.39 5.01
N GLN A 76 -16.02 10.73 5.27
CA GLN A 76 -17.32 11.03 4.68
C GLN A 76 -17.34 11.00 3.13
N GLY A 77 -16.63 10.04 2.56
CA GLY A 77 -16.57 9.81 1.12
C GLY A 77 -15.51 10.62 0.36
N GLN A 78 -14.70 11.41 1.06
CA GLN A 78 -13.73 12.30 0.41
C GLN A 78 -12.28 11.91 0.73
N LEU A 79 -11.47 11.75 -0.29
CA LEU A 79 -10.01 11.66 -0.18
C LEU A 79 -9.34 12.32 -1.39
N THR A 80 -8.30 13.10 -1.16
CA THR A 80 -7.53 13.74 -2.23
C THR A 80 -6.95 12.72 -3.22
N ILE A 81 -6.48 11.57 -2.74
CA ILE A 81 -5.89 10.53 -3.59
C ILE A 81 -6.88 9.99 -4.64
N THR A 82 -8.18 10.01 -4.36
CA THR A 82 -9.22 9.55 -5.31
C THR A 82 -9.57 10.60 -6.36
N ASN A 83 -9.09 11.82 -6.21
CA ASN A 83 -9.27 12.92 -7.16
C ASN A 83 -8.08 13.08 -8.12
N LEU A 84 -7.04 12.25 -7.99
CA LEU A 84 -5.91 12.28 -8.92
C LEU A 84 -6.38 11.85 -10.31
N LYS A 85 -5.98 12.61 -11.33
CA LYS A 85 -6.43 12.41 -12.72
C LYS A 85 -5.77 11.20 -13.39
N THR A 86 -4.62 10.76 -12.88
CA THR A 86 -3.86 9.63 -13.42
C THR A 86 -3.77 8.52 -12.39
N CYS A 87 -4.08 7.31 -12.80
CA CYS A 87 -3.97 6.11 -11.99
C CYS A 87 -3.26 5.03 -12.78
N GLY A 88 -2.50 4.18 -12.09
CA GLY A 88 -1.82 3.05 -12.69
C GLY A 88 -1.73 1.88 -11.72
N PHE A 89 -1.26 0.75 -12.23
CA PHE A 89 -1.01 -0.45 -11.45
C PHE A 89 0.47 -0.79 -11.48
N VAL A 90 0.98 -1.27 -10.37
CA VAL A 90 2.34 -1.74 -10.24
C VAL A 90 2.35 -3.17 -9.69
N ARG A 91 3.28 -3.99 -10.20
CA ARG A 91 3.50 -5.34 -9.68
C ARG A 91 4.45 -5.27 -8.50
N THR A 92 3.95 -5.58 -7.32
CA THR A 92 4.66 -5.38 -6.05
C THR A 92 5.51 -6.56 -5.58
N GLN A 93 5.40 -7.75 -6.22
CA GLN A 93 6.18 -8.92 -5.79
C GLN A 93 7.68 -8.63 -5.76
N SER A 94 8.39 -9.14 -4.74
CA SER A 94 9.85 -9.11 -4.65
C SER A 94 10.50 -10.15 -5.59
N ALA A 95 11.82 -10.21 -5.62
CA ALA A 95 12.54 -11.19 -6.46
C ALA A 95 12.30 -12.64 -6.01
N ASN A 96 12.04 -12.88 -4.72
CA ASN A 96 11.92 -14.23 -4.16
C ASN A 96 10.56 -14.55 -3.51
N LYS A 97 9.63 -13.59 -3.43
CA LYS A 97 8.32 -13.79 -2.80
C LYS A 97 7.22 -13.12 -3.61
N PHE A 98 6.04 -13.73 -3.63
CA PHE A 98 4.85 -13.12 -4.21
C PHE A 98 4.41 -11.88 -3.42
N THR A 99 4.51 -11.90 -2.10
CA THR A 99 4.29 -10.75 -1.22
C THR A 99 5.63 -10.13 -0.85
N THR A 100 5.82 -8.88 -1.25
CA THR A 100 7.00 -8.09 -0.89
C THR A 100 6.97 -7.67 0.58
N ASP A 101 8.14 -7.32 1.11
CA ASP A 101 8.25 -6.53 2.34
C ASP A 101 8.67 -5.08 2.02
N SER A 102 8.74 -4.23 3.05
CA SER A 102 9.10 -2.83 2.90
C SER A 102 10.54 -2.65 2.41
N ALA A 103 11.49 -3.51 2.84
CA ALA A 103 12.88 -3.42 2.43
C ALA A 103 13.05 -3.67 0.92
N ALA A 104 12.46 -4.76 0.41
CA ALA A 104 12.54 -5.09 -1.02
C ALA A 104 11.76 -4.10 -1.89
N SER A 105 10.60 -3.62 -1.44
CA SER A 105 9.83 -2.64 -2.19
C SER A 105 10.46 -1.25 -2.16
N GLY A 106 10.97 -0.79 -1.02
CA GLY A 106 11.74 0.46 -0.90
C GLY A 106 12.96 0.45 -1.82
N THR A 107 13.74 -0.64 -1.79
CA THR A 107 14.84 -0.84 -2.73
C THR A 107 14.38 -0.77 -4.19
N ALA A 108 13.26 -1.41 -4.53
CA ALA A 108 12.76 -1.37 -5.90
C ALA A 108 12.34 0.04 -6.35
N TYR A 109 11.71 0.82 -5.48
CA TYR A 109 11.36 2.22 -5.75
C TYR A 109 12.60 3.11 -5.91
N SER A 110 13.59 2.93 -5.03
CA SER A 110 14.77 3.79 -5.02
C SER A 110 15.82 3.45 -6.08
N THR A 111 15.86 2.19 -6.54
CA THR A 111 16.92 1.73 -7.47
C THR A 111 16.40 1.31 -8.85
N GLY A 112 15.10 1.03 -8.97
CA GLY A 112 14.48 0.46 -10.17
C GLY A 112 14.72 -1.05 -10.32
N LYS A 113 15.29 -1.73 -9.32
CA LYS A 113 15.56 -3.18 -9.36
C LYS A 113 14.86 -3.91 -8.23
N LYS A 114 14.26 -5.06 -8.55
CA LYS A 114 13.72 -5.96 -7.54
C LYS A 114 14.83 -6.68 -6.80
N THR A 115 14.62 -6.88 -5.49
CA THR A 115 15.51 -7.65 -4.63
C THR A 115 14.73 -8.64 -3.78
N LYS A 116 15.41 -9.41 -2.95
CA LYS A 116 14.81 -10.38 -2.02
C LYS A 116 14.21 -9.67 -0.83
N ASN A 117 13.15 -10.24 -0.25
CA ASN A 117 12.63 -9.77 1.03
C ASN A 117 13.75 -9.69 2.07
N GLY A 118 13.75 -8.63 2.87
CA GLY A 118 14.78 -8.33 3.87
C GLY A 118 16.04 -7.65 3.32
N ALA A 119 16.20 -7.51 2.00
CA ALA A 119 17.34 -6.82 1.41
C ALA A 119 17.04 -5.35 1.17
N LEU A 120 17.93 -4.48 1.64
CA LEU A 120 17.84 -3.03 1.51
C LEU A 120 19.06 -2.50 0.77
N GLY A 121 18.86 -1.70 -0.28
CA GLY A 121 19.94 -1.11 -1.07
C GLY A 121 20.82 -2.09 -1.85
N MET A 122 20.40 -3.35 -1.97
CA MET A 122 21.14 -4.41 -2.63
C MET A 122 20.30 -5.07 -3.72
N ASP A 123 20.94 -5.64 -4.72
CA ASP A 123 20.29 -6.47 -5.72
C ASP A 123 20.06 -7.93 -5.21
N GLU A 124 19.50 -8.78 -6.06
CA GLU A 124 19.24 -10.19 -5.72
C GLU A 124 20.52 -11.03 -5.46
N ASN A 125 21.68 -10.53 -5.84
CA ASN A 125 23.00 -11.13 -5.62
C ASN A 125 23.74 -10.53 -4.42
N ASN A 126 23.05 -9.71 -3.61
CA ASN A 126 23.59 -8.96 -2.48
C ASN A 126 24.70 -7.95 -2.87
N GLN A 127 24.66 -7.46 -4.09
CA GLN A 127 25.52 -6.36 -4.51
C GLN A 127 24.85 -5.02 -4.23
N VAL A 128 25.59 -4.12 -3.61
CA VAL A 128 25.09 -2.76 -3.35
C VAL A 128 24.81 -2.06 -4.68
N ILE A 129 23.64 -1.44 -4.79
CA ILE A 129 23.21 -0.71 -5.97
C ILE A 129 22.89 0.75 -5.61
N PRO A 130 23.38 1.71 -6.39
CA PRO A 130 23.13 3.11 -6.11
C PRO A 130 21.65 3.44 -6.26
N ASN A 131 21.12 4.14 -5.28
CA ASN A 131 19.73 4.59 -5.25
C ASN A 131 19.54 5.89 -6.08
N LEU A 132 18.27 6.29 -6.24
CA LEU A 132 17.91 7.48 -7.00
C LEU A 132 18.49 8.77 -6.39
N PRO A 133 18.40 9.04 -5.08
CA PRO A 133 19.08 10.14 -4.43
C PRO A 133 20.57 10.23 -4.72
N GLU A 134 21.31 9.13 -4.61
CA GLU A 134 22.74 9.07 -4.90
C GLU A 134 23.03 9.42 -6.36
N LYS A 135 22.25 8.89 -7.30
CA LYS A 135 22.39 9.21 -8.71
C LYS A 135 22.09 10.68 -9.04
N LEU A 136 21.02 11.21 -8.43
CA LEU A 136 20.57 12.57 -8.69
C LEU A 136 21.49 13.63 -8.06
N SER A 137 22.22 13.30 -7.01
CA SER A 137 23.19 14.21 -6.39
C SER A 137 24.25 14.67 -7.38
N GLY A 138 24.68 13.79 -8.30
CA GLY A 138 25.61 14.10 -9.39
C GLY A 138 25.08 15.14 -10.41
N TYR A 139 23.77 15.37 -10.42
CA TYR A 139 23.10 16.38 -11.26
C TYR A 139 22.69 17.63 -10.46
N GLY A 140 23.14 17.77 -9.23
CA GLY A 140 22.86 18.93 -8.38
C GLY A 140 21.50 18.89 -7.67
N TYR A 141 20.80 17.75 -7.67
CA TYR A 141 19.58 17.60 -6.90
C TYR A 141 19.88 17.34 -5.42
N ILE A 142 19.05 17.90 -4.57
CA ILE A 142 19.06 17.66 -3.12
C ILE A 142 17.86 16.78 -2.79
N SER A 143 18.09 15.77 -1.98
CA SER A 143 17.04 14.85 -1.54
C SER A 143 16.75 15.03 -0.05
N GLY A 144 15.50 14.83 0.34
CA GLY A 144 15.07 14.88 1.73
C GLY A 144 14.00 13.82 1.97
N ILE A 145 13.90 13.38 3.23
CA ILE A 145 12.97 12.35 3.67
C ILE A 145 12.06 12.95 4.75
N VAL A 146 10.77 12.72 4.62
CA VAL A 146 9.77 13.00 5.66
C VAL A 146 9.01 11.70 5.88
N THR A 147 8.98 11.21 7.10
CA THR A 147 8.36 9.92 7.43
C THR A 147 7.65 9.96 8.77
N THR A 148 6.66 9.09 8.97
CA THR A 148 6.03 8.79 10.25
C THR A 148 6.65 7.59 10.94
N ASP A 149 7.58 6.90 10.27
CA ASP A 149 8.39 5.81 10.82
C ASP A 149 9.75 6.34 11.32
N ASN A 150 10.56 5.48 11.92
CA ASN A 150 11.95 5.79 12.22
C ASN A 150 12.74 6.01 10.92
N LEU A 151 13.70 6.92 10.92
CA LEU A 151 14.53 7.20 9.72
C LEU A 151 15.37 6.01 9.28
N ASP A 152 15.66 5.08 10.18
CA ASP A 152 16.33 3.81 9.94
C ASP A 152 15.35 2.66 9.63
N GLY A 153 14.06 2.96 9.53
CA GLY A 153 13.04 2.02 9.05
C GLY A 153 13.28 1.62 7.60
N ALA A 154 12.82 0.43 7.23
CA ALA A 154 13.12 -0.15 5.92
C ALA A 154 12.60 0.67 4.72
N THR A 155 11.54 1.46 4.89
CA THR A 155 10.98 2.29 3.81
C THR A 155 11.72 3.61 3.64
N PRO A 156 12.06 4.37 4.70
CA PRO A 156 12.80 5.62 4.55
C PRO A 156 14.31 5.43 4.34
N ALA A 157 14.90 4.30 4.77
CA ALA A 157 16.32 3.99 4.58
C ALA A 157 16.63 3.50 3.17
#